data_ffb5e5bbc915b58fa63e85142e3a4bf3
#
_entry.id   ffb5e5bbc915b58fa63e85142e3a4bf3
#
_cell.length_a   1.000
_cell.length_b   1.000
_cell.length_c   1.000
_cell.angle_alpha   90.00
_cell.angle_beta   90.00
_cell.angle_gamma   90.00
#
_symmetry.space_group_name_H-M   'P 1'
#
loop_
_entity.id
_entity.type
_entity.pdbx_description
1 polymer ?
#
loop_
_entity_poly.entity_id
_entity_poly.type
_entity_poly.pdbx_seq_one_letter_code
_entity_poly.pdbx_strand_id
1 'polypeptide(L)'
;MKRLFLILSASVFILASCSVTQSFVLSKNGGASFSDIKVDQFFLDVLEDFSDFTPQSDYSIMDEAMINFADRLNQSSYSSNLKLQTDGNSTRYIISLDFSSLEKLVADLNGGKGNTLLSITEDKMVLNLSYDNYEELESVIPFLSDPNFEVYGPRYSNGMSDEEYMDMISFLLGEEGPEALKKSFVSIEIETPGDIVSIKGAMKIGSRRAVYSFPVVDFLTLNKPLTFTVQWKNQ
;
A
#
# COMPACT_ATOMS: atom_id res chain seq x y z
N MET A 1 30.33 0.79 33.79
CA MET A 1 28.96 1.31 33.66
C MET A 1 28.79 2.32 32.53
N LYS A 2 29.82 3.02 32.02
CA LYS A 2 29.68 4.00 30.89
C LYS A 2 29.57 3.40 29.49
N ARG A 3 29.90 2.11 29.29
CA ARG A 3 29.83 1.46 27.97
C ARG A 3 28.49 0.77 27.67
N LEU A 4 27.63 0.58 28.66
CA LEU A 4 26.30 -0.01 28.49
C LEU A 4 25.26 1.03 28.05
N PHE A 5 25.50 2.32 28.33
CA PHE A 5 24.59 3.42 27.94
C PHE A 5 24.71 3.79 26.45
N LEU A 6 25.85 3.49 25.81
CA LEU A 6 26.09 3.82 24.39
C LEU A 6 25.45 2.82 23.43
N ILE A 7 25.13 1.60 23.90
CA ILE A 7 24.45 0.58 23.07
C ILE A 7 22.92 0.76 23.11
N LEU A 8 22.40 1.35 24.19
CA LEU A 8 20.95 1.61 24.32
C LEU A 8 20.50 2.86 23.53
N SER A 9 21.40 3.81 23.25
CA SER A 9 21.11 5.00 22.44
C SER A 9 21.16 4.75 20.94
N ALA A 10 21.81 3.67 20.48
CA ALA A 10 21.84 3.31 19.06
C ALA A 10 20.60 2.53 18.61
N SER A 11 19.75 2.07 19.54
CA SER A 11 18.54 1.29 19.23
C SER A 11 17.31 2.16 18.97
N VAL A 12 17.37 3.48 19.18
CA VAL A 12 16.22 4.40 19.07
C VAL A 12 16.06 4.98 17.64
N PHE A 13 17.06 4.80 16.77
CA PHE A 13 17.04 5.34 15.39
C PHE A 13 16.41 4.41 14.33
N ILE A 14 15.71 3.33 14.72
CA ILE A 14 15.26 2.30 13.75
C ILE A 14 13.78 2.45 13.35
N LEU A 15 13.05 3.48 13.77
CA LEU A 15 11.58 3.50 13.66
C LEU A 15 10.99 4.62 12.79
N ALA A 16 11.75 5.23 11.90
CA ALA A 16 11.21 6.24 11.00
C ALA A 16 11.07 5.65 9.58
N SER A 17 9.96 4.99 9.28
CA SER A 17 9.63 4.57 7.91
C SER A 17 8.13 4.32 7.76
N CYS A 18 7.57 4.72 6.61
CA CYS A 18 6.24 4.28 6.23
C CYS A 18 6.26 2.79 5.90
N SER A 19 5.26 2.06 6.34
CA SER A 19 5.09 0.67 5.92
C SER A 19 3.62 0.34 5.67
N VAL A 20 3.37 -0.41 4.62
CA VAL A 20 2.05 -0.95 4.30
C VAL A 20 2.17 -2.46 4.28
N THR A 21 1.40 -3.12 5.12
CA THR A 21 1.22 -4.57 5.04
C THR A 21 -0.21 -4.86 4.63
N GLN A 22 -0.38 -5.45 3.46
CA GLN A 22 -1.65 -5.88 2.91
C GLN A 22 -1.72 -7.40 2.93
N SER A 23 -2.66 -7.97 3.66
CA SER A 23 -2.86 -9.42 3.74
C SER A 23 -4.17 -9.83 3.09
N PHE A 24 -4.13 -10.87 2.27
CA PHE A 24 -5.30 -11.50 1.67
C PHE A 24 -5.35 -12.96 2.10
N VAL A 25 -6.48 -13.38 2.68
CA VAL A 25 -6.81 -14.78 2.90
C VAL A 25 -7.84 -15.18 1.86
N LEU A 26 -7.41 -15.96 0.87
CA LEU A 26 -8.25 -16.40 -0.22
C LEU A 26 -8.98 -17.70 0.15
N SER A 27 -10.24 -17.80 -0.21
CA SER A 27 -11.06 -19.00 -0.06
C SER A 27 -11.84 -19.29 -1.35
N LYS A 28 -12.47 -20.45 -1.44
CA LYS A 28 -13.26 -20.84 -2.62
C LYS A 28 -14.42 -19.89 -2.93
N ASN A 29 -14.99 -19.24 -1.90
CA ASN A 29 -16.19 -18.42 -2.03
C ASN A 29 -15.96 -16.97 -1.52
N GLY A 30 -14.76 -16.43 -1.73
CA GLY A 30 -14.40 -15.09 -1.27
C GLY A 30 -13.14 -15.12 -0.40
N GLY A 31 -13.11 -14.30 0.66
CA GLY A 31 -11.95 -14.22 1.54
C GLY A 31 -12.01 -13.05 2.49
N ALA A 32 -10.88 -12.77 3.12
CA ALA A 32 -10.70 -11.63 4.01
C ALA A 32 -9.47 -10.81 3.60
N SER A 33 -9.55 -9.51 3.84
CA SER A 33 -8.48 -8.55 3.63
C SER A 33 -8.15 -7.86 4.94
N PHE A 34 -6.86 -7.65 5.18
CA PHE A 34 -6.35 -6.90 6.33
C PHE A 34 -5.22 -6.01 5.85
N SER A 35 -5.33 -4.71 6.12
CA SER A 35 -4.32 -3.70 5.82
C SER A 35 -3.82 -3.08 7.12
N ASP A 36 -2.52 -3.05 7.34
CA ASP A 36 -1.85 -2.30 8.41
C ASP A 36 -0.96 -1.25 7.74
N ILE A 37 -1.38 0.01 7.82
CA ILE A 37 -0.72 1.15 7.20
C ILE A 37 -0.10 1.96 8.32
N LYS A 38 1.22 2.14 8.28
CA LYS A 38 1.96 3.00 9.20
C LYS A 38 2.57 4.14 8.41
N VAL A 39 2.32 5.35 8.88
CA VAL A 39 2.84 6.58 8.29
C VAL A 39 3.82 7.20 9.28
N ASP A 40 4.99 7.56 8.78
CA ASP A 40 5.99 8.27 9.58
C ASP A 40 5.47 9.68 9.94
N GLN A 41 5.71 10.12 11.18
CA GLN A 41 5.31 11.44 11.63
C GLN A 41 5.90 12.55 10.74
N PHE A 42 7.13 12.37 10.26
CA PHE A 42 7.76 13.30 9.32
C PHE A 42 6.92 13.55 8.06
N PHE A 43 6.34 12.49 7.45
CA PHE A 43 5.45 12.65 6.29
C PHE A 43 4.13 13.33 6.65
N LEU A 44 3.60 13.08 7.86
CA LEU A 44 2.40 13.77 8.32
C LEU A 44 2.66 15.26 8.52
N ASP A 45 3.77 15.62 9.16
CA ASP A 45 4.16 17.00 9.39
C ASP A 45 4.30 17.76 8.05
N VAL A 46 4.92 17.14 7.05
CA VAL A 46 5.03 17.73 5.69
C VAL A 46 3.66 17.90 5.03
N LEU A 47 2.77 16.90 5.14
CA LEU A 47 1.42 16.99 4.57
C LEU A 47 0.60 18.09 5.27
N GLU A 48 0.76 18.28 6.58
CA GLU A 48 0.09 19.34 7.33
C GLU A 48 0.59 20.73 6.92
N ASP A 49 1.90 20.89 6.69
CA ASP A 49 2.47 22.17 6.20
C ASP A 49 1.89 22.56 4.83
N PHE A 50 1.57 21.60 3.96
CA PHE A 50 0.87 21.85 2.70
C PHE A 50 -0.62 22.12 2.89
N SER A 51 -1.26 21.64 3.97
CA SER A 51 -2.69 21.81 4.23
C SER A 51 -3.11 23.23 4.58
N ASP A 52 -2.17 24.09 4.99
CA ASP A 52 -2.43 25.51 5.27
C ASP A 52 -3.00 26.27 4.06
N PHE A 53 -2.92 25.69 2.86
CA PHE A 53 -3.49 26.21 1.62
C PHE A 53 -4.86 25.63 1.28
N THR A 54 -5.38 24.66 2.06
CA THR A 54 -6.69 24.05 1.86
C THR A 54 -7.68 24.47 2.95
N PRO A 55 -9.02 24.45 2.70
CA PRO A 55 -10.01 24.72 3.73
C PRO A 55 -9.82 23.75 4.91
N GLN A 56 -9.73 24.28 6.14
CA GLN A 56 -9.56 23.49 7.35
C GLN A 56 -10.69 22.49 7.50
N SER A 57 -10.35 21.21 7.52
CA SER A 57 -11.21 20.14 8.01
C SER A 57 -10.84 19.81 9.47
N ASP A 58 -11.79 19.23 10.22
CA ASP A 58 -11.54 18.77 11.60
C ASP A 58 -10.65 17.51 11.64
N TYR A 59 -10.26 16.98 10.47
CA TYR A 59 -9.48 15.77 10.29
C TYR A 59 -8.17 16.08 9.55
N SER A 60 -7.11 15.31 9.84
CA SER A 60 -5.89 15.34 9.04
C SER A 60 -6.19 14.87 7.60
N ILE A 61 -5.37 15.28 6.63
CA ILE A 61 -5.49 14.85 5.22
C ILE A 61 -5.51 13.31 5.13
N MET A 62 -4.68 12.63 5.93
CA MET A 62 -4.64 11.16 5.95
C MET A 62 -5.89 10.55 6.56
N ASP A 63 -6.44 11.11 7.63
CA ASP A 63 -7.69 10.61 8.23
C ASP A 63 -8.83 10.73 7.23
N GLU A 64 -8.97 11.87 6.56
CA GLU A 64 -9.99 12.09 5.53
C GLU A 64 -9.83 11.10 4.36
N ALA A 65 -8.61 10.90 3.88
CA ALA A 65 -8.30 9.94 2.82
C ALA A 65 -8.69 8.51 3.22
N MET A 66 -8.36 8.08 4.45
CA MET A 66 -8.68 6.74 4.94
C MET A 66 -10.17 6.54 5.19
N ILE A 67 -10.88 7.54 5.73
CA ILE A 67 -12.33 7.50 5.91
C ILE A 67 -13.02 7.39 4.54
N ASN A 68 -12.66 8.25 3.58
CA ASN A 68 -13.25 8.22 2.24
C ASN A 68 -13.00 6.88 1.54
N PHE A 69 -11.82 6.30 1.69
CA PHE A 69 -11.52 4.98 1.14
C PHE A 69 -12.34 3.87 1.81
N ALA A 70 -12.46 3.89 3.14
CA ALA A 70 -13.28 2.95 3.89
C ALA A 70 -14.77 3.06 3.50
N ASP A 71 -15.30 4.27 3.32
CA ASP A 71 -16.67 4.48 2.88
C ASP A 71 -16.93 3.90 1.48
N ARG A 72 -16.01 4.04 0.55
CA ARG A 72 -16.12 3.42 -0.78
C ARG A 72 -16.09 1.90 -0.71
N LEU A 73 -15.21 1.34 0.11
CA LEU A 73 -15.19 -0.11 0.37
C LEU A 73 -16.54 -0.58 0.95
N ASN A 74 -17.12 0.18 1.89
CA ASN A 74 -18.39 -0.16 2.52
C ASN A 74 -19.61 -0.05 1.57
N GLN A 75 -19.51 0.75 0.51
CA GLN A 75 -20.57 0.89 -0.49
C GLN A 75 -20.57 -0.26 -1.50
N SER A 76 -19.48 -0.99 -1.63
CA SER A 76 -19.39 -2.11 -2.56
C SER A 76 -20.22 -3.32 -2.10
N SER A 77 -21.00 -3.90 -3.00
CA SER A 77 -21.73 -5.14 -2.75
C SER A 77 -20.85 -6.38 -2.61
N TYR A 78 -19.56 -6.25 -2.90
CA TYR A 78 -18.57 -7.32 -2.82
C TYR A 78 -17.76 -7.30 -1.52
N SER A 79 -17.96 -6.29 -0.66
CA SER A 79 -17.36 -6.19 0.66
C SER A 79 -18.38 -6.35 1.77
N SER A 80 -17.92 -6.76 2.96
CA SER A 80 -18.71 -6.85 4.19
C SER A 80 -17.80 -6.81 5.42
N ASN A 81 -18.40 -6.63 6.60
CA ASN A 81 -17.69 -6.63 7.89
C ASN A 81 -16.50 -5.64 7.95
N LEU A 82 -16.61 -4.53 7.22
CA LEU A 82 -15.58 -3.49 7.19
C LEU A 82 -15.35 -2.91 8.57
N LYS A 83 -14.08 -2.76 8.95
CA LYS A 83 -13.64 -2.03 10.14
C LYS A 83 -12.45 -1.16 9.77
N LEU A 84 -12.51 0.11 10.15
CA LEU A 84 -11.39 1.04 10.15
C LEU A 84 -11.04 1.37 11.60
N GLN A 85 -9.75 1.28 11.93
CA GLN A 85 -9.21 1.65 13.23
C GLN A 85 -8.00 2.55 13.01
N THR A 86 -7.84 3.56 13.87
CA THR A 86 -6.67 4.45 13.93
C THR A 86 -6.10 4.44 15.34
N ASP A 87 -4.84 4.79 15.47
CA ASP A 87 -4.16 4.95 16.76
C ASP A 87 -4.49 6.27 17.46
N GLY A 88 -5.29 7.13 16.83
CA GLY A 88 -5.67 8.45 17.35
C GLY A 88 -4.63 9.56 17.10
N ASN A 89 -3.47 9.23 16.51
CA ASN A 89 -2.42 10.18 16.14
C ASN A 89 -2.21 10.26 14.62
N SER A 90 -3.09 9.62 13.84
CA SER A 90 -3.01 9.53 12.37
C SER A 90 -1.73 8.86 11.84
N THR A 91 -0.99 8.16 12.70
CA THR A 91 0.26 7.46 12.33
C THR A 91 0.03 5.99 11.97
N ARG A 92 -1.14 5.44 12.28
CA ARG A 92 -1.47 4.05 11.95
C ARG A 92 -2.93 3.84 11.65
N TYR A 93 -3.19 3.16 10.54
CA TYR A 93 -4.53 2.77 10.11
C TYR A 93 -4.61 1.27 9.91
N ILE A 94 -5.64 0.65 10.45
CA ILE A 94 -5.94 -0.76 10.25
C ILE A 94 -7.31 -0.85 9.56
N ILE A 95 -7.33 -1.45 8.36
CA ILE A 95 -8.55 -1.72 7.61
C ILE A 95 -8.70 -3.23 7.52
N SER A 96 -9.85 -3.75 7.91
CA SER A 96 -10.18 -5.15 7.71
C SER A 96 -11.58 -5.30 7.13
N LEU A 97 -11.76 -6.26 6.23
CA LEU A 97 -13.03 -6.57 5.60
C LEU A 97 -13.07 -8.03 5.11
N ASP A 98 -14.26 -8.54 4.92
CA ASP A 98 -14.50 -9.76 4.14
C ASP A 98 -14.93 -9.37 2.72
N PHE A 99 -14.59 -10.20 1.74
CA PHE A 99 -15.01 -10.01 0.36
C PHE A 99 -15.57 -11.31 -0.23
N SER A 100 -16.60 -11.16 -1.06
CA SER A 100 -17.17 -12.29 -1.82
C SER A 100 -16.39 -12.59 -3.10
N SER A 101 -15.72 -11.59 -3.69
CA SER A 101 -14.80 -11.69 -4.82
C SER A 101 -13.88 -10.49 -4.85
N LEU A 102 -12.57 -10.70 -4.69
CA LEU A 102 -11.61 -9.62 -4.69
C LEU A 102 -11.49 -8.93 -6.05
N GLU A 103 -11.55 -9.69 -7.15
CA GLU A 103 -11.53 -9.11 -8.52
C GLU A 103 -12.74 -8.20 -8.76
N LYS A 104 -13.92 -8.65 -8.35
CA LYS A 104 -15.16 -7.86 -8.52
C LYS A 104 -15.16 -6.64 -7.60
N LEU A 105 -14.61 -6.75 -6.39
CA LEU A 105 -14.43 -5.62 -5.50
C LEU A 105 -13.52 -4.56 -6.14
N VAL A 106 -12.37 -4.96 -6.67
CA VAL A 106 -11.45 -4.04 -7.37
C VAL A 106 -12.11 -3.42 -8.61
N ALA A 107 -12.82 -4.22 -9.41
CA ALA A 107 -13.55 -3.70 -10.58
C ALA A 107 -14.67 -2.73 -10.20
N ASP A 108 -15.41 -2.99 -9.12
CA ASP A 108 -16.46 -2.12 -8.61
C ASP A 108 -15.90 -0.78 -8.13
N LEU A 109 -14.80 -0.81 -7.37
CA LEU A 109 -14.07 0.39 -6.97
C LEU A 109 -13.53 1.20 -8.17
N ASN A 110 -13.22 0.54 -9.28
CA ASN A 110 -12.85 1.17 -10.56
C ASN A 110 -14.09 1.58 -11.41
N GLY A 111 -15.24 1.77 -10.78
CA GLY A 111 -16.47 2.19 -11.47
C GLY A 111 -17.04 1.14 -12.45
N GLY A 112 -16.77 -0.13 -12.22
CA GLY A 112 -17.27 -1.25 -13.05
C GLY A 112 -16.53 -1.44 -14.38
N LYS A 113 -15.42 -0.76 -14.61
CA LYS A 113 -14.65 -0.83 -15.88
C LYS A 113 -13.81 -2.10 -16.04
N GLY A 114 -13.89 -3.03 -15.09
CA GLY A 114 -12.96 -4.16 -15.02
C GLY A 114 -11.62 -3.74 -14.39
N ASN A 115 -10.66 -4.67 -14.36
CA ASN A 115 -9.33 -4.34 -13.86
C ASN A 115 -8.27 -5.18 -14.57
N THR A 116 -7.07 -4.59 -14.76
CA THR A 116 -5.86 -5.27 -15.22
C THR A 116 -4.83 -5.42 -14.09
N LEU A 117 -5.13 -4.88 -12.90
CA LEU A 117 -4.26 -4.91 -11.72
C LEU A 117 -4.20 -6.31 -11.11
N LEU A 118 -5.34 -6.98 -11.08
CA LEU A 118 -5.51 -8.22 -10.34
C LEU A 118 -6.33 -9.23 -11.14
N SER A 119 -5.84 -10.46 -11.24
CA SER A 119 -6.58 -11.60 -11.76
C SER A 119 -6.50 -12.77 -10.79
N ILE A 120 -7.65 -13.36 -10.46
CA ILE A 120 -7.78 -14.53 -9.60
C ILE A 120 -8.60 -15.60 -10.32
N THR A 121 -8.01 -16.76 -10.49
CA THR A 121 -8.68 -17.97 -10.98
C THR A 121 -8.85 -18.98 -9.84
N GLU A 122 -9.43 -20.14 -10.13
CA GLU A 122 -9.60 -21.21 -9.13
C GLU A 122 -8.27 -21.68 -8.50
N ASP A 123 -7.14 -21.53 -9.23
CA ASP A 123 -5.84 -22.06 -8.85
C ASP A 123 -4.70 -21.04 -8.89
N LYS A 124 -4.97 -19.76 -9.21
CA LYS A 124 -3.93 -18.79 -9.45
C LYS A 124 -4.35 -17.35 -9.11
N MET A 125 -3.42 -16.57 -8.55
CA MET A 125 -3.51 -15.13 -8.42
C MET A 125 -2.35 -14.48 -9.16
N VAL A 126 -2.66 -13.43 -9.91
CA VAL A 126 -1.68 -12.56 -10.57
C VAL A 126 -1.94 -11.13 -10.13
N LEU A 127 -0.91 -10.44 -9.67
CA LEU A 127 -0.90 -8.99 -9.52
C LEU A 127 0.02 -8.41 -10.59
N ASN A 128 -0.42 -7.36 -11.24
CA ASN A 128 0.35 -6.65 -12.24
C ASN A 128 0.05 -5.15 -12.14
N LEU A 129 0.99 -4.39 -11.59
CA LEU A 129 0.95 -2.94 -11.54
C LEU A 129 2.10 -2.39 -12.37
N SER A 130 1.78 -1.52 -13.31
CA SER A 130 2.72 -0.84 -14.18
C SER A 130 2.25 0.61 -14.40
N TYR A 131 3.10 1.43 -14.99
CA TYR A 131 2.72 2.77 -15.38
C TYR A 131 1.47 2.79 -16.29
N ASP A 132 1.33 1.81 -17.19
CA ASP A 132 0.23 1.76 -18.17
C ASP A 132 -1.16 1.53 -17.52
N ASN A 133 -1.21 0.90 -16.33
CA ASN A 133 -2.47 0.65 -15.62
C ASN A 133 -2.55 1.35 -14.26
N TYR A 134 -1.66 2.30 -13.98
CA TYR A 134 -1.66 3.05 -12.73
C TYR A 134 -2.95 3.85 -12.52
N GLU A 135 -3.55 4.37 -13.59
CA GLU A 135 -4.84 5.08 -13.54
C GLU A 135 -5.98 4.21 -12.97
N GLU A 136 -5.94 2.88 -13.20
CA GLU A 136 -6.89 1.97 -12.59
C GLU A 136 -6.71 1.92 -11.07
N LEU A 137 -5.46 1.94 -10.58
CA LEU A 137 -5.16 1.96 -9.15
C LEU A 137 -5.61 3.27 -8.49
N GLU A 138 -5.41 4.41 -9.13
CA GLU A 138 -5.92 5.71 -8.65
C GLU A 138 -7.46 5.70 -8.54
N SER A 139 -8.14 5.04 -9.47
CA SER A 139 -9.59 4.87 -9.40
C SER A 139 -10.02 3.99 -8.22
N VAL A 140 -9.22 2.97 -7.87
CA VAL A 140 -9.45 2.08 -6.71
C VAL A 140 -9.13 2.80 -5.40
N ILE A 141 -8.04 3.56 -5.37
CA ILE A 141 -7.51 4.28 -4.20
C ILE A 141 -7.44 5.79 -4.53
N PRO A 142 -8.57 6.52 -4.40
CA PRO A 142 -8.67 7.89 -4.93
C PRO A 142 -7.69 8.89 -4.34
N PHE A 143 -7.22 8.70 -3.12
CA PHE A 143 -6.25 9.62 -2.53
C PHE A 143 -4.91 9.64 -3.30
N LEU A 144 -4.60 8.63 -4.11
CA LEU A 144 -3.41 8.64 -4.96
C LEU A 144 -3.48 9.68 -6.09
N SER A 145 -4.69 10.13 -6.45
CA SER A 145 -4.92 11.23 -7.38
C SER A 145 -5.19 12.58 -6.70
N ASP A 146 -5.13 12.64 -5.37
CA ASP A 146 -5.17 13.90 -4.64
C ASP A 146 -3.89 14.70 -4.94
N PRO A 147 -3.98 16.03 -5.23
CA PRO A 147 -2.81 16.84 -5.57
C PRO A 147 -1.68 16.79 -4.55
N ASN A 148 -1.99 16.58 -3.27
CA ASN A 148 -0.97 16.47 -2.21
C ASN A 148 -0.17 15.17 -2.29
N PHE A 149 -0.71 14.11 -2.91
CA PHE A 149 -0.05 12.82 -3.06
C PHE A 149 0.42 12.57 -4.49
N GLU A 150 -0.33 13.05 -5.48
CA GLU A 150 -0.05 12.81 -6.91
C GLU A 150 1.34 13.28 -7.32
N VAL A 151 1.83 14.40 -6.74
CA VAL A 151 3.15 14.98 -7.02
C VAL A 151 4.31 14.02 -6.73
N TYR A 152 4.12 13.08 -5.83
CA TYR A 152 5.12 12.07 -5.48
C TYR A 152 5.00 10.79 -6.32
N GLY A 153 3.92 10.64 -7.07
CA GLY A 153 3.55 9.42 -7.76
C GLY A 153 4.10 9.29 -9.18
N PRO A 154 3.80 8.14 -9.82
CA PRO A 154 4.33 7.79 -11.14
C PRO A 154 4.01 8.78 -12.26
N ARG A 155 2.94 9.57 -12.14
CA ARG A 155 2.61 10.58 -13.15
C ARG A 155 3.68 11.66 -13.29
N TYR A 156 4.31 12.04 -12.17
CA TYR A 156 5.35 13.06 -12.14
C TYR A 156 6.76 12.49 -12.26
N SER A 157 6.98 11.28 -11.77
CA SER A 157 8.29 10.63 -11.77
C SER A 157 8.61 9.87 -13.06
N ASN A 158 7.65 9.77 -14.00
CA ASN A 158 7.82 8.97 -15.22
C ASN A 158 9.06 9.38 -16.02
N GLY A 159 9.95 8.41 -16.22
CA GLY A 159 11.20 8.60 -16.93
C GLY A 159 12.37 9.12 -16.09
N MET A 160 12.16 9.44 -14.80
CA MET A 160 13.23 9.77 -13.86
C MET A 160 14.00 8.52 -13.48
N SER A 161 15.33 8.63 -13.38
CA SER A 161 16.14 7.64 -12.66
C SER A 161 15.86 7.69 -11.16
N ASP A 162 16.23 6.63 -10.43
CA ASP A 162 16.10 6.60 -8.96
C ASP A 162 16.86 7.76 -8.29
N GLU A 163 18.00 8.18 -8.85
CA GLU A 163 18.80 9.31 -8.35
C GLU A 163 18.07 10.64 -8.55
N GLU A 164 17.57 10.92 -9.76
CA GLU A 164 16.78 12.12 -10.07
C GLU A 164 15.50 12.19 -9.21
N TYR A 165 14.85 11.06 -8.98
CA TYR A 165 13.70 10.98 -8.12
C TYR A 165 14.07 11.32 -6.66
N MET A 166 15.17 10.78 -6.14
CA MET A 166 15.63 11.09 -4.78
C MET A 166 16.05 12.55 -4.61
N ASP A 167 16.62 13.18 -5.64
CA ASP A 167 16.92 14.61 -5.65
C ASP A 167 15.64 15.45 -5.59
N MET A 168 14.62 15.07 -6.36
CA MET A 168 13.28 15.70 -6.29
C MET A 168 12.68 15.56 -4.90
N ILE A 169 12.72 14.37 -4.29
CA ILE A 169 12.23 14.12 -2.93
C ILE A 169 13.00 14.96 -1.91
N SER A 170 14.32 15.09 -2.05
CA SER A 170 15.13 15.95 -1.18
C SER A 170 14.73 17.42 -1.30
N PHE A 171 14.38 17.88 -2.48
CA PHE A 171 13.89 19.23 -2.71
C PHE A 171 12.51 19.47 -2.08
N LEU A 172 11.58 18.52 -2.22
CA LEU A 172 10.19 18.63 -1.75
C LEU A 172 10.03 18.39 -0.25
N LEU A 173 10.77 17.41 0.29
CA LEU A 173 10.62 16.94 1.67
C LEU A 173 11.84 17.25 2.55
N GLY A 174 12.85 17.98 2.02
CA GLY A 174 14.10 18.25 2.73
C GLY A 174 15.04 17.04 2.75
N GLU A 175 16.19 17.22 3.41
CA GLU A 175 17.29 16.22 3.42
C GLU A 175 16.92 14.88 4.08
N GLU A 176 15.89 14.86 4.93
CA GLU A 176 15.41 13.64 5.61
C GLU A 176 14.51 12.79 4.71
N GLY A 177 13.87 13.39 3.71
CA GLY A 177 12.91 12.73 2.82
C GLY A 177 13.46 11.48 2.11
N PRO A 178 14.61 11.55 1.43
CA PRO A 178 15.21 10.38 0.76
C PRO A 178 15.53 9.23 1.71
N GLU A 179 16.01 9.51 2.92
CA GLU A 179 16.36 8.48 3.90
C GLU A 179 15.11 7.83 4.51
N ALA A 180 14.04 8.61 4.74
CA ALA A 180 12.75 8.08 5.18
C ALA A 180 12.12 7.20 4.09
N LEU A 181 12.15 7.66 2.83
CA LEU A 181 11.61 6.90 1.70
C LEU A 181 12.35 5.59 1.44
N LYS A 182 13.69 5.57 1.52
CA LYS A 182 14.51 4.35 1.37
C LYS A 182 14.18 3.28 2.41
N LYS A 183 13.71 3.67 3.59
CA LYS A 183 13.31 2.74 4.66
C LYS A 183 11.85 2.31 4.55
N SER A 184 11.08 2.94 3.68
CA SER A 184 9.65 2.68 3.50
C SER A 184 9.43 1.51 2.55
N PHE A 185 8.48 0.63 2.88
CA PHE A 185 8.20 -0.56 2.08
C PHE A 185 6.70 -0.94 2.08
N VAL A 186 6.32 -1.67 1.05
CA VAL A 186 5.01 -2.34 0.94
C VAL A 186 5.23 -3.84 0.99
N SER A 187 4.40 -4.53 1.72
CA SER A 187 4.36 -6.00 1.79
C SER A 187 2.96 -6.51 1.50
N ILE A 188 2.84 -7.43 0.56
CA ILE A 188 1.58 -8.10 0.21
C ILE A 188 1.70 -9.56 0.61
N GLU A 189 0.93 -9.97 1.61
CA GLU A 189 0.85 -11.33 2.08
C GLU A 189 -0.37 -12.03 1.50
N ILE A 190 -0.22 -13.28 1.09
CA ILE A 190 -1.30 -14.06 0.49
C ILE A 190 -1.36 -15.42 1.17
N GLU A 191 -2.53 -15.77 1.68
CA GLU A 191 -2.86 -17.13 2.07
C GLU A 191 -3.81 -17.73 1.05
N THR A 192 -3.36 -18.81 0.40
CA THR A 192 -4.07 -19.49 -0.70
C THR A 192 -5.00 -20.58 -0.18
N PRO A 193 -6.10 -20.91 -0.91
CA PRO A 193 -7.02 -21.98 -0.54
C PRO A 193 -6.36 -23.37 -0.48
N GLY A 194 -5.36 -23.61 -1.32
CA GLY A 194 -4.62 -24.89 -1.41
C GLY A 194 -3.10 -24.68 -1.29
N ASP A 195 -2.36 -25.80 -1.31
CA ASP A 195 -0.90 -25.76 -1.24
C ASP A 195 -0.30 -25.09 -2.49
N ILE A 196 0.62 -24.16 -2.27
CA ILE A 196 1.32 -23.43 -3.33
C ILE A 196 2.24 -24.38 -4.09
N VAL A 197 2.05 -24.43 -5.41
CA VAL A 197 2.82 -25.27 -6.34
C VAL A 197 3.79 -24.47 -7.21
N SER A 198 3.51 -23.18 -7.45
CA SER A 198 4.37 -22.30 -8.24
C SER A 198 4.30 -20.87 -7.74
N ILE A 199 5.44 -20.16 -7.76
CA ILE A 199 5.56 -18.74 -7.44
C ILE A 199 6.49 -18.09 -8.45
N LYS A 200 6.12 -16.86 -8.88
CA LYS A 200 6.98 -15.98 -9.65
C LYS A 200 6.86 -14.57 -9.05
N GLY A 201 7.99 -13.91 -8.79
CA GLY A 201 8.04 -12.55 -8.26
C GLY A 201 7.82 -12.42 -6.75
N ALA A 202 7.24 -13.42 -6.08
CA ALA A 202 7.02 -13.44 -4.64
C ALA A 202 7.83 -14.54 -3.95
N MET A 203 7.88 -14.55 -2.64
CA MET A 203 8.56 -15.54 -1.82
C MET A 203 7.55 -16.44 -1.10
N LYS A 204 7.80 -17.77 -1.13
CA LYS A 204 7.02 -18.75 -0.37
C LYS A 204 7.50 -18.77 1.09
N ILE A 205 6.59 -18.53 2.04
CA ILE A 205 6.88 -18.55 3.49
C ILE A 205 6.18 -19.68 4.24
N GLY A 206 5.38 -20.49 3.55
CA GLY A 206 4.66 -21.65 4.09
C GLY A 206 4.05 -22.48 2.97
N SER A 207 3.37 -23.60 3.30
CA SER A 207 2.74 -24.42 2.28
C SER A 207 1.67 -23.67 1.48
N ARG A 208 0.94 -22.75 2.15
CA ARG A 208 -0.17 -21.96 1.62
C ARG A 208 0.05 -20.45 1.70
N ARG A 209 1.24 -20.01 2.10
CA ARG A 209 1.52 -18.57 2.32
C ARG A 209 2.67 -18.09 1.46
N ALA A 210 2.46 -16.94 0.84
CA ALA A 210 3.45 -16.21 0.06
C ALA A 210 3.50 -14.75 0.49
N VAL A 211 4.64 -14.11 0.29
CA VAL A 211 4.84 -12.66 0.50
C VAL A 211 5.54 -12.06 -0.71
N TYR A 212 5.05 -10.90 -1.13
CA TYR A 212 5.67 -10.03 -2.11
C TYR A 212 5.94 -8.68 -1.45
N SER A 213 7.20 -8.29 -1.38
CA SER A 213 7.59 -7.03 -0.76
C SER A 213 8.47 -6.22 -1.69
N PHE A 214 8.29 -4.90 -1.67
CA PHE A 214 9.07 -3.96 -2.47
C PHE A 214 9.20 -2.61 -1.74
N PRO A 215 10.28 -1.84 -2.01
CA PRO A 215 10.43 -0.48 -1.53
C PRO A 215 9.30 0.44 -2.03
N VAL A 216 8.89 1.40 -1.22
CA VAL A 216 7.86 2.38 -1.65
C VAL A 216 8.33 3.16 -2.88
N VAL A 217 9.62 3.42 -3.04
CA VAL A 217 10.16 4.11 -4.21
C VAL A 217 9.86 3.36 -5.51
N ASP A 218 9.89 2.03 -5.53
CA ASP A 218 9.55 1.23 -6.72
C ASP A 218 8.09 1.44 -7.14
N PHE A 219 7.20 1.65 -6.17
CA PHE A 219 5.80 2.00 -6.40
C PHE A 219 5.65 3.44 -6.92
N LEU A 220 6.38 4.38 -6.33
CA LEU A 220 6.26 5.80 -6.67
C LEU A 220 6.90 6.14 -8.03
N THR A 221 7.86 5.36 -8.51
CA THR A 221 8.49 5.57 -9.82
C THR A 221 7.91 4.68 -10.92
N LEU A 222 7.46 3.47 -10.57
CA LEU A 222 7.03 2.43 -11.53
C LEU A 222 7.97 2.27 -12.74
N ASN A 223 9.26 2.49 -12.54
CA ASN A 223 10.31 2.27 -13.57
C ASN A 223 10.32 0.82 -14.07
N LYS A 224 9.80 -0.10 -13.25
CA LYS A 224 9.57 -1.50 -13.59
C LYS A 224 8.20 -1.93 -13.08
N PRO A 225 7.50 -2.81 -13.80
CA PRO A 225 6.24 -3.36 -13.31
C PRO A 225 6.42 -4.11 -11.97
N LEU A 226 5.53 -3.84 -11.03
CA LEU A 226 5.40 -4.58 -9.79
C LEU A 226 4.45 -5.74 -10.05
N THR A 227 5.00 -6.94 -10.17
CA THR A 227 4.22 -8.11 -10.59
C THR A 227 4.62 -9.36 -9.83
N PHE A 228 3.62 -10.15 -9.47
CA PHE A 228 3.83 -11.51 -8.98
C PHE A 228 2.74 -12.47 -9.46
N THR A 229 3.05 -13.74 -9.41
CA THR A 229 2.09 -14.84 -9.65
C THR A 229 2.25 -15.87 -8.55
N VAL A 230 1.12 -16.31 -7.98
CA VAL A 230 1.07 -17.43 -7.04
C VAL A 230 0.05 -18.43 -7.58
N GLN A 231 0.45 -19.70 -7.70
CA GLN A 231 -0.41 -20.80 -8.15
C GLN A 231 -0.46 -21.88 -7.07
N TRP A 232 -1.66 -22.43 -6.85
CA TRP A 232 -1.92 -23.45 -5.83
C TRP A 232 -2.69 -24.66 -6.41
N LYS A 233 -2.74 -25.74 -5.65
CA LYS A 233 -3.58 -26.89 -5.99
C LYS A 233 -5.03 -26.59 -5.64
N ASN A 234 -5.95 -26.88 -6.55
CA ASN A 234 -7.38 -26.93 -6.23
C ASN A 234 -7.64 -28.04 -5.20
N GLN A 235 -8.41 -27.71 -4.17
CA GLN A 235 -8.91 -28.67 -3.19
C GLN A 235 -10.30 -29.17 -3.59
#